data_654c18c527434c393e7b74274d6151bb
#
_entry.id   654c18c527434c393e7b74274d6151bb
#
_cell.length_a   1.000
_cell.length_b   1.000
_cell.length_c   1.000
_cell.angle_alpha   90.00
_cell.angle_beta   90.00
_cell.angle_gamma   90.00
#
_symmetry.space_group_name_H-M   'P 1'
#
loop_
_entity.id
_entity.type
_entity.pdbx_description
1 polymer ?
#
loop_
_entity_poly.entity_id
_entity_poly.type
_entity_poly.pdbx_seq_one_letter_code
_entity_poly.pdbx_strand_id
1 'polypeptide(L)'
;YLVPEIDSATDIKLNSTKPFDEFNEAKALGIATKPVLIGPYTFLKLARNPQAEELDYDKGLVNAVAAVYAEVVAKFAELGAQWIQIDEPYLVLDKEPGDVELFKSLYAKILPARDGKIKVLLNTYFGHIADVYETVNLLAFDGIGLDLNEGKDENLAAVEKYGVAENTTIFAGVINGRNIWRNNYAVSLGLVDALKQVTANVAVSTASSLL
;
A
#
# COMPACT_ATOMS: atom_id res chain seq x y z
N TYR A 1 17.68 -12.17 3.98
CA TYR A 1 17.00 -10.97 4.43
C TYR A 1 16.70 -11.06 5.93
N LEU A 2 16.70 -9.91 6.61
CA LEU A 2 16.17 -9.79 7.96
C LEU A 2 14.66 -9.71 7.87
N VAL A 3 13.95 -10.59 8.55
CA VAL A 3 12.49 -10.62 8.62
C VAL A 3 12.06 -10.53 10.09
N PRO A 4 10.86 -9.97 10.38
CA PRO A 4 10.38 -9.96 11.76
C PRO A 4 10.16 -11.39 12.27
N GLU A 5 10.55 -11.63 13.50
CA GLU A 5 10.25 -12.85 14.22
C GLU A 5 9.17 -12.56 15.26
N ILE A 6 8.06 -13.28 15.18
CA ILE A 6 6.88 -13.08 16.02
C ILE A 6 6.49 -14.42 16.62
N ASP A 7 6.35 -14.44 17.92
CA ASP A 7 5.84 -15.58 18.70
C ASP A 7 4.74 -15.13 19.68
N SER A 8 4.23 -16.05 20.46
CA SER A 8 3.16 -15.79 21.44
C SER A 8 3.56 -14.84 22.59
N ALA A 9 4.86 -14.58 22.78
CA ALA A 9 5.38 -13.67 23.80
C ALA A 9 5.69 -12.27 23.23
N THR A 10 5.60 -12.09 21.93
CA THR A 10 5.94 -10.85 21.26
C THR A 10 4.89 -9.76 21.53
N ASP A 11 5.31 -8.68 22.19
CA ASP A 11 4.47 -7.51 22.46
C ASP A 11 4.45 -6.57 21.25
N ILE A 12 3.35 -6.60 20.49
CA ILE A 12 3.17 -5.79 19.28
C ILE A 12 2.72 -4.38 19.67
N LYS A 13 3.63 -3.41 19.56
CA LYS A 13 3.37 -2.00 19.88
C LYS A 13 4.23 -1.06 19.03
N LEU A 14 3.79 0.18 18.91
CA LEU A 14 4.58 1.24 18.29
C LEU A 14 5.78 1.59 19.18
N ASN A 15 6.98 1.26 18.74
CA ASN A 15 8.21 1.40 19.54
C ASN A 15 9.17 2.47 19.00
N SER A 16 9.03 2.88 17.74
CA SER A 16 9.96 3.82 17.10
C SER A 16 9.27 5.14 16.75
N THR A 17 9.92 6.25 17.07
CA THR A 17 9.49 7.58 16.64
C THR A 17 10.10 8.00 15.30
N LYS A 18 11.06 7.21 14.80
CA LYS A 18 11.88 7.56 13.61
C LYS A 18 11.06 8.06 12.40
N PRO A 19 9.98 7.40 11.95
CA PRO A 19 9.21 7.89 10.80
C PRO A 19 8.58 9.27 11.03
N PHE A 20 8.19 9.56 12.26
CA PHE A 20 7.60 10.86 12.64
C PHE A 20 8.67 11.94 12.75
N ASP A 21 9.84 11.59 13.27
CA ASP A 21 10.98 12.52 13.41
C ASP A 21 11.47 12.94 12.02
N GLU A 22 11.62 11.99 11.09
CA GLU A 22 12.00 12.26 9.69
C GLU A 22 10.96 13.11 8.95
N PHE A 23 9.67 12.86 9.17
CA PHE A 23 8.60 13.70 8.63
C PHE A 23 8.68 15.14 9.17
N ASN A 24 8.88 15.30 10.48
CA ASN A 24 8.97 16.60 11.14
C ASN A 24 10.23 17.36 10.70
N GLU A 25 11.36 16.69 10.50
CA GLU A 25 12.60 17.29 9.98
C GLU A 25 12.35 17.89 8.59
N ALA A 26 11.77 17.13 7.66
CA ALA A 26 11.43 17.63 6.33
C ALA A 26 10.46 18.82 6.40
N LYS A 27 9.42 18.71 7.25
CA LYS A 27 8.44 19.77 7.47
C LYS A 27 9.06 21.05 8.01
N ALA A 28 10.03 20.95 8.92
CA ALA A 28 10.75 22.11 9.47
C ALA A 28 11.58 22.83 8.41
N LEU A 29 12.02 22.12 7.36
CA LEU A 29 12.68 22.68 6.19
C LEU A 29 11.70 23.23 5.13
N GLY A 30 10.41 23.22 5.40
CA GLY A 30 9.37 23.65 4.45
C GLY A 30 9.10 22.65 3.31
N ILE A 31 9.54 21.40 3.45
CA ILE A 31 9.39 20.36 2.44
C ILE A 31 8.14 19.52 2.79
N ALA A 32 7.15 19.54 1.90
CA ALA A 32 5.97 18.66 2.02
C ALA A 32 6.34 17.24 1.56
N THR A 33 6.31 16.28 2.49
CA THR A 33 6.61 14.88 2.21
C THR A 33 5.38 14.00 2.39
N LYS A 34 5.43 12.83 1.77
CA LYS A 34 4.48 11.74 1.95
C LYS A 34 5.22 10.58 2.65
N PRO A 35 4.93 10.27 3.92
CA PRO A 35 5.51 9.11 4.58
C PRO A 35 5.20 7.82 3.81
N VAL A 36 6.17 6.92 3.74
CA VAL A 36 6.05 5.61 3.09
C VAL A 36 6.41 4.52 4.08
N LEU A 37 5.52 3.56 4.26
CA LEU A 37 5.70 2.42 5.15
C LEU A 37 5.37 1.12 4.44
N ILE A 38 6.05 0.03 4.84
CA ILE A 38 5.62 -1.31 4.46
C ILE A 38 4.24 -1.59 5.04
N GLY A 39 3.38 -2.27 4.31
CA GLY A 39 2.02 -2.56 4.74
C GLY A 39 1.91 -3.72 5.74
N PRO A 40 0.84 -3.74 6.54
CA PRO A 40 0.65 -4.73 7.58
C PRO A 40 0.46 -6.15 7.04
N TYR A 41 -0.15 -6.31 5.88
CA TYR A 41 -0.30 -7.62 5.24
C TYR A 41 1.06 -8.16 4.79
N THR A 42 1.85 -7.36 4.07
CA THR A 42 3.22 -7.71 3.68
C THR A 42 4.11 -7.97 4.90
N PHE A 43 3.99 -7.14 5.95
CA PHE A 43 4.73 -7.33 7.20
C PHE A 43 4.45 -8.71 7.81
N LEU A 44 3.17 -9.09 7.92
CA LEU A 44 2.76 -10.39 8.47
C LEU A 44 3.18 -11.56 7.59
N LYS A 45 3.03 -11.44 6.26
CA LYS A 45 3.42 -12.51 5.31
C LYS A 45 4.94 -12.71 5.23
N LEU A 46 5.73 -11.72 5.60
CA LEU A 46 7.19 -11.85 5.71
C LEU A 46 7.65 -12.28 7.11
N ALA A 47 6.81 -12.11 8.13
CA ALA A 47 7.13 -12.49 9.49
C ALA A 47 7.23 -14.02 9.64
N ARG A 48 8.05 -14.45 10.58
CA ARG A 48 8.26 -15.87 10.89
C ARG A 48 8.04 -16.14 12.36
N ASN A 49 7.52 -17.31 12.67
CA ASN A 49 7.54 -17.82 14.03
C ASN A 49 8.81 -18.67 14.21
N PRO A 50 9.76 -18.27 15.09
CA PRO A 50 10.99 -19.05 15.29
C PRO A 50 10.77 -20.42 15.95
N GLN A 51 9.57 -20.68 16.48
CA GLN A 51 9.20 -21.90 17.19
C GLN A 51 8.22 -22.79 16.42
N ALA A 52 7.76 -22.36 15.23
CA ALA A 52 6.82 -23.10 14.38
C ALA A 52 7.15 -22.94 12.90
N GLU A 53 6.63 -23.85 12.07
CA GLU A 53 6.84 -23.80 10.61
C GLU A 53 6.14 -22.57 9.99
N GLU A 54 4.97 -22.20 10.54
CA GLU A 54 4.15 -21.09 10.04
C GLU A 54 3.77 -20.12 11.16
N LEU A 55 3.53 -18.87 10.80
CA LEU A 55 2.97 -17.88 11.70
C LEU A 55 1.45 -18.07 11.79
N ASP A 56 0.95 -18.23 13.00
CA ASP A 56 -0.50 -18.28 13.23
C ASP A 56 -1.09 -16.85 13.18
N TYR A 57 -1.93 -16.58 12.19
CA TYR A 57 -2.65 -15.32 12.03
C TYR A 57 -3.90 -15.27 12.91
N ASP A 58 -3.74 -15.54 14.19
CA ASP A 58 -4.86 -15.44 15.11
C ASP A 58 -5.43 -14.01 15.22
N LYS A 59 -6.65 -13.90 15.76
CA LYS A 59 -7.31 -12.61 15.89
C LYS A 59 -6.57 -11.64 16.83
N GLY A 60 -5.83 -12.16 17.78
CA GLY A 60 -5.03 -11.36 18.71
C GLY A 60 -3.91 -10.63 17.98
N LEU A 61 -3.09 -11.36 17.25
CA LEU A 61 -1.99 -10.84 16.45
C LEU A 61 -2.48 -9.84 15.38
N VAL A 62 -3.49 -10.24 14.59
CA VAL A 62 -4.06 -9.39 13.53
C VAL A 62 -4.59 -8.08 14.11
N ASN A 63 -5.28 -8.15 15.25
CA ASN A 63 -5.80 -6.97 15.94
C ASN A 63 -4.69 -6.06 16.45
N ALA A 64 -3.65 -6.62 17.06
CA ALA A 64 -2.52 -5.87 17.60
C ALA A 64 -1.76 -5.14 16.49
N VAL A 65 -1.45 -5.82 15.39
CA VAL A 65 -0.81 -5.21 14.21
C VAL A 65 -1.68 -4.11 13.62
N ALA A 66 -2.97 -4.37 13.39
CA ALA A 66 -3.88 -3.35 12.87
C ALA A 66 -3.99 -2.12 13.78
N ALA A 67 -3.98 -2.30 15.10
CA ALA A 67 -4.01 -1.21 16.06
C ALA A 67 -2.76 -0.32 15.98
N VAL A 68 -1.57 -0.92 15.84
CA VAL A 68 -0.33 -0.15 15.66
C VAL A 68 -0.36 0.66 14.36
N TYR A 69 -0.81 0.08 13.25
CA TYR A 69 -0.91 0.82 11.99
C TYR A 69 -1.98 1.93 12.05
N ALA A 70 -3.10 1.69 12.74
CA ALA A 70 -4.10 2.73 12.97
C ALA A 70 -3.53 3.89 13.80
N GLU A 71 -2.76 3.60 14.86
CA GLU A 71 -2.04 4.60 15.65
C GLU A 71 -1.07 5.41 14.78
N VAL A 72 -0.31 4.75 13.91
CA VAL A 72 0.63 5.42 12.99
C VAL A 72 -0.10 6.36 12.03
N VAL A 73 -1.21 5.91 11.43
CA VAL A 73 -2.02 6.74 10.52
C VAL A 73 -2.57 7.97 11.26
N ALA A 74 -3.15 7.78 12.46
CA ALA A 74 -3.66 8.87 13.28
C ALA A 74 -2.56 9.87 13.64
N LYS A 75 -1.38 9.39 14.03
CA LYS A 75 -0.25 10.24 14.40
C LYS A 75 0.29 11.07 13.23
N PHE A 76 0.37 10.51 12.02
CA PHE A 76 0.71 11.30 10.84
C PHE A 76 -0.38 12.32 10.48
N ALA A 77 -1.65 11.99 10.69
CA ALA A 77 -2.74 12.95 10.53
C ALA A 77 -2.61 14.14 11.50
N GLU A 78 -2.30 13.88 12.77
CA GLU A 78 -2.02 14.91 13.79
C GLU A 78 -0.82 15.78 13.44
N LEU A 79 0.23 15.19 12.86
CA LEU A 79 1.40 15.92 12.39
C LEU A 79 1.13 16.75 11.11
N GLY A 80 -0.04 16.58 10.49
CA GLY A 80 -0.48 17.34 9.32
C GLY A 80 0.01 16.77 7.99
N ALA A 81 0.36 15.48 7.93
CA ALA A 81 0.62 14.81 6.67
C ALA A 81 -0.68 14.76 5.84
N GLN A 82 -0.58 15.11 4.56
CA GLN A 82 -1.75 15.06 3.65
C GLN A 82 -1.99 13.66 3.11
N TRP A 83 -0.92 12.89 2.91
CA TRP A 83 -0.93 11.53 2.42
C TRP A 83 0.01 10.65 3.24
N ILE A 84 -0.35 9.39 3.41
CA ILE A 84 0.55 8.31 3.78
C ILE A 84 0.47 7.23 2.70
N GLN A 85 1.61 6.70 2.29
CA GLN A 85 1.71 5.57 1.37
C GLN A 85 2.00 4.30 2.17
N ILE A 86 1.22 3.27 1.93
CA ILE A 86 1.38 1.94 2.51
C ILE A 86 1.70 0.98 1.36
N ASP A 87 2.90 0.44 1.35
CA ASP A 87 3.41 -0.45 0.32
C ASP A 87 3.07 -1.90 0.64
N GLU A 88 2.30 -2.55 -0.21
CA GLU A 88 1.89 -3.95 -0.08
C GLU A 88 2.37 -4.81 -1.26
N PRO A 89 3.70 -4.97 -1.42
CA PRO A 89 4.24 -5.76 -2.53
C PRO A 89 3.87 -7.25 -2.46
N TYR A 90 3.53 -7.78 -1.30
CA TYR A 90 3.10 -9.17 -1.18
C TYR A 90 1.75 -9.45 -1.86
N LEU A 91 0.95 -8.40 -2.13
CA LEU A 91 -0.32 -8.53 -2.85
C LEU A 91 -0.18 -8.95 -4.32
N VAL A 92 1.00 -8.87 -4.91
CA VAL A 92 1.23 -9.33 -6.30
C VAL A 92 1.58 -10.81 -6.39
N LEU A 93 1.80 -11.47 -5.27
CA LEU A 93 2.07 -12.91 -5.21
C LEU A 93 0.76 -13.71 -5.18
N ASP A 94 0.85 -15.01 -5.46
CA ASP A 94 -0.28 -15.94 -5.33
C ASP A 94 -0.84 -15.91 -3.90
N LYS A 95 -2.19 -15.90 -3.79
CA LYS A 95 -2.88 -15.84 -2.50
C LYS A 95 -3.18 -17.24 -1.99
N GLU A 96 -2.89 -17.46 -0.72
CA GLU A 96 -3.32 -18.64 0.02
C GLU A 96 -4.77 -18.47 0.54
N PRO A 97 -5.45 -19.59 0.86
CA PRO A 97 -6.76 -19.52 1.51
C PRO A 97 -6.70 -18.65 2.79
N GLY A 98 -7.57 -17.65 2.89
CA GLY A 98 -7.61 -16.72 4.03
C GLY A 98 -6.86 -15.42 3.84
N ASP A 99 -5.97 -15.29 2.86
CA ASP A 99 -5.17 -14.09 2.63
C ASP A 99 -6.02 -12.84 2.35
N VAL A 100 -7.06 -12.99 1.55
CA VAL A 100 -7.98 -11.88 1.24
C VAL A 100 -8.72 -11.41 2.51
N GLU A 101 -9.14 -12.34 3.36
CA GLU A 101 -9.81 -12.02 4.62
C GLU A 101 -8.84 -11.41 5.65
N LEU A 102 -7.58 -11.89 5.69
CA LEU A 102 -6.53 -11.27 6.49
C LEU A 102 -6.32 -9.81 6.07
N PHE A 103 -6.13 -9.55 4.78
CA PHE A 103 -5.98 -8.21 4.23
C PHE A 103 -7.18 -7.31 4.58
N LYS A 104 -8.40 -7.77 4.34
CA LYS A 104 -9.64 -7.05 4.69
C LYS A 104 -9.72 -6.73 6.18
N SER A 105 -9.41 -7.70 7.03
CA SER A 105 -9.47 -7.55 8.50
C SER A 105 -8.51 -6.48 9.02
N LEU A 106 -7.32 -6.39 8.44
CA LEU A 106 -6.33 -5.37 8.76
C LEU A 106 -6.83 -3.98 8.36
N TYR A 107 -7.18 -3.80 7.10
CA TYR A 107 -7.52 -2.48 6.57
C TYR A 107 -8.87 -1.96 7.01
N ALA A 108 -9.84 -2.82 7.34
CA ALA A 108 -11.09 -2.42 7.97
C ALA A 108 -10.90 -1.69 9.32
N LYS A 109 -9.78 -1.94 10.00
CA LYS A 109 -9.42 -1.26 11.26
C LYS A 109 -8.53 -0.05 11.07
N ILE A 110 -7.64 -0.10 10.07
CA ILE A 110 -6.65 0.94 9.81
C ILE A 110 -7.30 2.16 9.14
N LEU A 111 -8.11 1.93 8.12
CA LEU A 111 -8.68 3.02 7.31
C LEU A 111 -9.57 4.00 8.09
N PRO A 112 -10.36 3.61 9.10
CA PRO A 112 -11.09 4.57 9.92
C PRO A 112 -10.20 5.57 10.67
N ALA A 113 -8.95 5.20 10.99
CA ALA A 113 -8.01 6.08 11.71
C ALA A 113 -7.57 7.33 10.92
N ARG A 114 -7.84 7.39 9.60
CA ARG A 114 -7.59 8.60 8.80
C ARG A 114 -8.48 9.77 9.20
N ASP A 115 -9.65 9.52 9.78
CA ASP A 115 -10.58 10.53 10.34
C ASP A 115 -10.84 11.73 9.40
N GLY A 116 -10.79 11.50 8.08
CA GLY A 116 -10.89 12.52 7.05
C GLY A 116 -9.73 13.54 7.00
N LYS A 117 -8.68 13.37 7.80
CA LYS A 117 -7.57 14.33 7.93
C LYS A 117 -6.34 13.95 7.08
N ILE A 118 -6.16 12.68 6.78
CA ILE A 118 -5.06 12.16 5.98
C ILE A 118 -5.59 11.20 4.93
N LYS A 119 -4.99 11.18 3.75
CA LYS A 119 -5.29 10.25 2.68
C LYS A 119 -4.36 9.06 2.72
N VAL A 120 -4.90 7.86 2.47
CA VAL A 120 -4.13 6.61 2.45
C VAL A 120 -4.02 6.10 1.02
N LEU A 121 -2.77 6.04 0.52
CA LEU A 121 -2.41 5.39 -0.73
C LEU A 121 -1.95 3.95 -0.44
N LEU A 122 -2.70 2.97 -0.93
CA LEU A 122 -2.21 1.60 -1.05
C LEU A 122 -1.37 1.52 -2.32
N ASN A 123 -0.10 1.13 -2.20
CA ASN A 123 0.79 1.03 -3.36
C ASN A 123 1.30 -0.40 -3.55
N THR A 124 1.24 -0.88 -4.77
CA THR A 124 1.72 -2.20 -5.17
C THR A 124 2.69 -2.08 -6.33
N TYR A 125 3.64 -3.01 -6.42
CA TYR A 125 4.67 -3.03 -7.45
C TYR A 125 5.20 -4.44 -7.69
N PHE A 126 5.89 -4.64 -8.82
CA PHE A 126 6.48 -5.90 -9.31
C PHE A 126 5.48 -6.93 -9.83
N GLY A 127 4.26 -6.50 -10.17
CA GLY A 127 3.24 -7.37 -10.75
C GLY A 127 1.83 -6.79 -10.67
N HIS A 128 0.85 -7.66 -10.80
CA HIS A 128 -0.55 -7.28 -10.78
C HIS A 128 -1.27 -7.72 -9.50
N ILE A 129 -2.38 -7.06 -9.24
CA ILE A 129 -3.31 -7.40 -8.15
C ILE A 129 -4.72 -7.72 -8.68
N ALA A 130 -4.83 -8.18 -9.92
CA ALA A 130 -6.12 -8.40 -10.58
C ALA A 130 -7.04 -9.35 -9.83
N ASP A 131 -6.49 -10.36 -9.16
CA ASP A 131 -7.17 -11.34 -8.34
C ASP A 131 -7.76 -10.78 -7.03
N VAL A 132 -7.24 -9.66 -6.53
CA VAL A 132 -7.68 -9.01 -5.30
C VAL A 132 -8.15 -7.57 -5.52
N TYR A 133 -8.07 -7.05 -6.76
CA TYR A 133 -8.39 -5.66 -7.08
C TYR A 133 -9.81 -5.26 -6.66
N GLU A 134 -10.82 -6.12 -6.89
CA GLU A 134 -12.20 -5.86 -6.47
C GLU A 134 -12.27 -5.58 -4.95
N THR A 135 -11.61 -6.40 -4.16
CA THR A 135 -11.54 -6.22 -2.69
C THR A 135 -10.85 -4.90 -2.32
N VAL A 136 -9.72 -4.58 -2.96
CA VAL A 136 -8.99 -3.32 -2.73
C VAL A 136 -9.88 -2.11 -3.07
N ASN A 137 -10.58 -2.17 -4.19
CA ASN A 137 -11.48 -1.09 -4.64
C ASN A 137 -12.65 -0.88 -3.66
N LEU A 138 -13.24 -1.97 -3.14
CA LEU A 138 -14.34 -1.90 -2.16
C LEU A 138 -13.91 -1.35 -0.79
N LEU A 139 -12.66 -1.47 -0.41
CA LEU A 139 -12.13 -0.87 0.83
C LEU A 139 -11.99 0.66 0.76
N ALA A 140 -12.17 1.24 -0.41
CA ALA A 140 -12.22 2.69 -0.65
C ALA A 140 -10.98 3.42 -0.08
N PHE A 141 -9.79 2.97 -0.48
CA PHE A 141 -8.57 3.74 -0.29
C PHE A 141 -8.66 5.09 -1.02
N ASP A 142 -8.00 6.11 -0.50
CA ASP A 142 -7.93 7.41 -1.18
C ASP A 142 -7.05 7.37 -2.44
N GLY A 143 -6.12 6.41 -2.49
CA GLY A 143 -5.30 6.12 -3.66
C GLY A 143 -4.96 4.64 -3.80
N ILE A 144 -4.84 4.18 -5.03
CA ILE A 144 -4.37 2.83 -5.38
C ILE A 144 -3.24 2.99 -6.39
N GLY A 145 -2.04 2.53 -6.02
CA GLY A 145 -0.87 2.48 -6.88
C GLY A 145 -0.78 1.15 -7.61
N LEU A 146 -0.74 1.19 -8.92
CA LEU A 146 -0.70 0.01 -9.79
C LEU A 146 0.56 0.00 -10.63
N ASP A 147 1.23 -1.15 -10.69
CA ASP A 147 2.34 -1.38 -11.61
C ASP A 147 1.80 -1.60 -13.03
N LEU A 148 2.07 -0.64 -13.92
CA LEU A 148 1.70 -0.70 -15.33
C LEU A 148 2.92 -1.00 -16.23
N ASN A 149 3.95 -1.63 -15.67
CA ASN A 149 5.07 -2.21 -16.41
C ASN A 149 5.01 -3.74 -16.33
N GLU A 150 5.17 -4.32 -15.14
CA GLU A 150 5.21 -5.78 -14.94
C GLU A 150 3.79 -6.39 -14.91
N GLY A 151 2.79 -5.67 -14.36
CA GLY A 151 1.40 -6.12 -14.25
C GLY A 151 0.41 -5.35 -15.12
N LYS A 152 0.88 -4.80 -16.25
CA LYS A 152 0.13 -3.84 -17.06
C LYS A 152 -1.23 -4.35 -17.52
N ASP A 153 -1.26 -5.46 -18.22
CA ASP A 153 -2.47 -5.91 -18.92
C ASP A 153 -3.54 -6.39 -17.92
N GLU A 154 -3.12 -7.10 -16.87
CA GLU A 154 -4.00 -7.61 -15.83
C GLU A 154 -4.55 -6.49 -14.95
N ASN A 155 -3.71 -5.51 -14.57
CA ASN A 155 -4.15 -4.36 -13.78
C ASN A 155 -5.13 -3.49 -14.55
N LEU A 156 -4.88 -3.22 -15.84
CA LEU A 156 -5.81 -2.47 -16.68
C LEU A 156 -7.15 -3.21 -16.84
N ALA A 157 -7.12 -4.50 -17.13
CA ALA A 157 -8.33 -5.31 -17.25
C ALA A 157 -9.14 -5.33 -15.94
N ALA A 158 -8.48 -5.36 -14.78
CA ALA A 158 -9.14 -5.29 -13.49
C ALA A 158 -9.81 -3.93 -13.26
N VAL A 159 -9.11 -2.82 -13.59
CA VAL A 159 -9.68 -1.46 -13.50
C VAL A 159 -10.87 -1.29 -14.45
N GLU A 160 -10.77 -1.77 -15.67
CA GLU A 160 -11.89 -1.72 -16.64
C GLU A 160 -13.10 -2.52 -16.17
N LYS A 161 -12.86 -3.71 -15.59
CA LYS A 161 -13.91 -4.62 -15.15
C LYS A 161 -14.65 -4.13 -13.92
N TYR A 162 -13.92 -3.65 -12.91
CA TYR A 162 -14.48 -3.33 -11.59
C TYR A 162 -14.66 -1.83 -11.35
N GLY A 163 -14.14 -0.99 -12.26
CA GLY A 163 -14.14 0.45 -12.08
C GLY A 163 -13.18 0.93 -10.99
N VAL A 164 -13.35 2.17 -10.58
CA VAL A 164 -12.61 2.84 -9.51
C VAL A 164 -13.60 3.49 -8.56
N ALA A 165 -13.43 3.33 -7.25
CA ALA A 165 -14.28 3.96 -6.25
C ALA A 165 -14.25 5.51 -6.40
N GLU A 166 -15.37 6.17 -6.16
CA GLU A 166 -15.65 7.57 -6.55
C GLU A 166 -14.56 8.59 -6.17
N ASN A 167 -13.97 8.44 -4.98
CA ASN A 167 -12.97 9.38 -4.48
C ASN A 167 -11.53 8.81 -4.51
N THR A 168 -11.34 7.67 -5.14
CA THR A 168 -10.05 7.02 -5.25
C THR A 168 -9.25 7.58 -6.42
N THR A 169 -7.98 7.90 -6.18
CA THR A 169 -7.01 8.27 -7.22
C THR A 169 -6.19 7.05 -7.63
N ILE A 170 -6.12 6.74 -8.93
CA ILE A 170 -5.19 5.74 -9.45
C ILE A 170 -3.82 6.38 -9.64
N PHE A 171 -2.82 5.86 -8.92
CA PHE A 171 -1.42 6.20 -9.12
C PHE A 171 -0.86 5.24 -10.18
N ALA A 172 -0.81 5.73 -11.41
CA ALA A 172 -0.42 4.97 -12.59
C ALA A 172 1.10 4.81 -12.63
N GLY A 173 1.61 3.65 -12.25
CA GLY A 173 3.02 3.28 -12.26
C GLY A 173 3.52 3.01 -13.68
N VAL A 174 3.59 4.05 -14.51
CA VAL A 174 3.98 3.97 -15.93
C VAL A 174 5.47 4.22 -16.17
N ILE A 175 6.20 4.66 -15.15
CA ILE A 175 7.64 4.89 -15.23
C ILE A 175 8.35 3.69 -14.60
N ASN A 176 9.14 2.99 -15.40
CA ASN A 176 9.90 1.84 -14.91
C ASN A 176 11.03 2.31 -13.98
N GLY A 177 10.98 1.89 -12.70
CA GLY A 177 11.98 2.22 -11.70
C GLY A 177 13.19 1.28 -11.66
N ARG A 178 13.15 0.16 -12.42
CA ARG A 178 14.17 -0.91 -12.38
C ARG A 178 15.20 -0.83 -13.52
N ASN A 179 15.01 0.08 -14.47
CA ASN A 179 15.94 0.24 -15.58
C ASN A 179 16.36 1.69 -15.77
N ILE A 180 17.43 1.89 -16.53
CA ILE A 180 18.03 3.19 -16.81
C ILE A 180 17.58 3.79 -18.14
N TRP A 181 16.68 3.13 -18.85
CA TRP A 181 16.28 3.54 -20.18
C TRP A 181 15.34 4.74 -20.15
N ARG A 182 15.46 5.57 -21.15
CA ARG A 182 14.51 6.66 -21.37
C ARG A 182 13.10 6.12 -21.51
N ASN A 183 12.17 6.69 -20.76
CA ASN A 183 10.76 6.32 -20.82
C ASN A 183 10.17 6.54 -22.22
N ASN A 184 9.35 5.60 -22.68
CA ASN A 184 8.56 5.76 -23.89
C ASN A 184 7.28 6.53 -23.58
N TYR A 185 7.30 7.84 -23.80
CA TYR A 185 6.17 8.71 -23.49
C TYR A 185 4.89 8.34 -24.23
N ALA A 186 4.96 7.87 -25.47
CA ALA A 186 3.76 7.47 -26.22
C ALA A 186 3.05 6.29 -25.55
N VAL A 187 3.82 5.30 -25.08
CA VAL A 187 3.25 4.16 -24.33
C VAL A 187 2.67 4.63 -23.00
N SER A 188 3.45 5.39 -22.22
CA SER A 188 3.01 5.85 -20.88
C SER A 188 1.77 6.73 -20.96
N LEU A 189 1.70 7.65 -21.93
CA LEU A 189 0.51 8.49 -22.13
C LEU A 189 -0.69 7.67 -22.57
N GLY A 190 -0.51 6.70 -23.46
CA GLY A 190 -1.59 5.80 -23.87
C GLY A 190 -2.18 5.00 -22.70
N LEU A 191 -1.36 4.57 -21.72
CA LEU A 191 -1.83 3.91 -20.51
C LEU A 191 -2.61 4.86 -19.59
N VAL A 192 -2.11 6.08 -19.42
CA VAL A 192 -2.83 7.12 -18.67
C VAL A 192 -4.17 7.47 -19.32
N ASP A 193 -4.20 7.56 -20.65
CA ASP A 193 -5.44 7.85 -21.38
C ASP A 193 -6.44 6.69 -21.26
N ALA A 194 -5.98 5.43 -21.29
CA ALA A 194 -6.83 4.28 -21.03
C ALA A 194 -7.47 4.35 -19.63
N LEU A 195 -6.69 4.63 -18.58
CA LEU A 195 -7.22 4.82 -17.22
C LEU A 195 -8.21 5.97 -17.13
N LYS A 196 -7.98 7.06 -17.86
CA LYS A 196 -8.87 8.22 -17.89
C LYS A 196 -10.23 7.96 -18.55
N GLN A 197 -10.38 6.86 -19.29
CA GLN A 197 -11.71 6.41 -19.74
C GLN A 197 -12.55 5.85 -18.60
N VAL A 198 -11.91 5.38 -17.51
CA VAL A 198 -12.59 4.78 -16.36
C VAL A 198 -12.75 5.78 -15.21
N THR A 199 -11.74 6.61 -14.96
CA THR A 199 -11.76 7.59 -13.86
C THR A 199 -11.04 8.88 -14.24
N ALA A 200 -11.55 10.02 -13.78
CA ALA A 200 -10.88 11.32 -13.92
C ALA A 200 -9.67 11.48 -12.97
N ASN A 201 -9.62 10.68 -11.90
CA ASN A 201 -8.64 10.80 -10.82
C ASN A 201 -7.41 9.92 -11.11
N VAL A 202 -6.51 10.40 -11.94
CA VAL A 202 -5.27 9.68 -12.29
C VAL A 202 -4.06 10.56 -11.99
N ALA A 203 -3.11 10.00 -11.25
CA ALA A 203 -1.78 10.57 -10.99
C ALA A 203 -0.70 9.70 -11.66
N VAL A 204 0.30 10.32 -12.27
CA VAL A 204 1.45 9.60 -12.83
C VAL A 204 2.42 9.25 -11.71
N SER A 205 2.90 8.02 -11.72
CA SER A 205 3.84 7.49 -10.72
C SER A 205 4.90 6.60 -11.36
N THR A 206 5.90 6.21 -10.57
CA THR A 206 6.81 5.12 -10.90
C THR A 206 6.16 3.78 -10.60
N ALA A 207 6.48 2.75 -11.38
CA ALA A 207 5.98 1.39 -11.17
C ALA A 207 6.59 0.72 -9.93
N SER A 208 7.79 1.16 -9.56
CA SER A 208 8.51 0.71 -8.36
C SER A 208 9.45 1.82 -7.89
N SER A 209 10.17 1.59 -6.78
CA SER A 209 11.22 2.51 -6.33
C SER A 209 12.25 2.77 -7.43
N LEU A 210 12.80 3.99 -7.45
CA LEU A 210 13.91 4.39 -8.33
C LEU A 210 15.29 4.07 -7.73
N LEU A 211 15.35 3.42 -6.58
CA LEU A 211 16.56 3.03 -5.86
C LEU A 211 17.05 1.66 -6.28
#